data_c86f6787d428c3f1e5654710d9c8ca6b
#
_entry.id   c86f6787d428c3f1e5654710d9c8ca6b
#
_cell.length_a   1.000
_cell.length_b   1.000
_cell.length_c   1.000
_cell.angle_alpha   90.00
_cell.angle_beta   90.00
_cell.angle_gamma   90.00
#
_symmetry.space_group_name_H-M   'P 1'
#
loop_
_entity.id
_entity.type
_entity.pdbx_description
1 polymer ?
#
loop_
_entity_poly.entity_id
_entity_poly.type
_entity_poly.pdbx_seq_one_letter_code
_entity_poly.pdbx_strand_id
1 'polypeptide(L)'
;MFEPLTPFEIEALLLSVKVAAASLVVTLPLGLALAWLLARTSLPGRWLLEAMVNLPLVLPPVVTGLVLLMVFGARGPVGGWLYATFGVTLAFHWTGAALAAAIMALPLVVRPLRLSLETVDPRLEQAAATLGAPPLQVFARVTLPLAAPGLIAGLALGLARAFGEFGATVTFVGSIPGETLTLPVAIYTTLQRADGEPAAVRLAVAAVVVSIAALLAAEWLTRRALRGGGLR
;
A
#
# COMPACT_ATOMS: atom_id res chain seq x y z
N MET A 1 18.48 -17.62 -24.26
CA MET A 1 19.21 -16.37 -24.16
C MET A 1 18.15 -15.31 -23.84
N PHE A 2 18.22 -14.67 -22.67
CA PHE A 2 17.21 -13.69 -22.30
C PHE A 2 17.45 -12.42 -23.15
N GLU A 3 16.49 -12.10 -24.02
CA GLU A 3 16.48 -10.81 -24.70
C GLU A 3 16.29 -9.68 -23.66
N PRO A 4 16.88 -8.51 -23.88
CA PRO A 4 16.69 -7.35 -23.00
C PRO A 4 15.21 -6.95 -22.98
N LEU A 5 14.79 -6.36 -21.85
CA LEU A 5 13.44 -5.84 -21.72
C LEU A 5 13.15 -4.78 -22.78
N THR A 6 12.01 -4.88 -23.41
CA THR A 6 11.54 -3.89 -24.39
C THR A 6 11.15 -2.58 -23.68
N PRO A 7 11.08 -1.44 -24.39
CA PRO A 7 10.61 -0.17 -23.80
C PRO A 7 9.23 -0.29 -23.14
N PHE A 8 8.32 -1.04 -23.72
CA PHE A 8 7.00 -1.34 -23.17
C PHE A 8 7.07 -2.09 -21.82
N GLU A 9 7.95 -3.09 -21.72
CA GLU A 9 8.14 -3.87 -20.49
C GLU A 9 8.77 -3.03 -19.37
N ILE A 10 9.72 -2.14 -19.72
CA ILE A 10 10.32 -1.19 -18.78
C ILE A 10 9.29 -0.17 -18.28
N GLU A 11 8.43 0.33 -19.17
CA GLU A 11 7.39 1.28 -18.82
C GLU A 11 6.38 0.68 -17.83
N ALA A 12 5.92 -0.56 -18.07
CA ALA A 12 5.03 -1.28 -17.14
C ALA A 12 5.68 -1.50 -15.76
N LEU A 13 6.98 -1.79 -15.73
CA LEU A 13 7.74 -1.95 -14.50
C LEU A 13 7.84 -0.63 -13.72
N LEU A 14 8.24 0.46 -14.39
CA LEU A 14 8.37 1.78 -13.77
C LEU A 14 7.02 2.29 -13.27
N LEU A 15 5.95 2.08 -14.04
CA LEU A 15 4.60 2.43 -13.63
C LEU A 15 4.18 1.65 -12.37
N SER A 16 4.49 0.37 -12.28
CA SER A 16 4.19 -0.43 -11.08
C SER A 16 4.92 0.08 -9.84
N VAL A 17 6.20 0.42 -9.98
CA VAL A 17 6.98 1.01 -8.88
C VAL A 17 6.39 2.37 -8.48
N LYS A 18 6.05 3.21 -9.46
CA LYS A 18 5.39 4.51 -9.22
C LYS A 18 4.07 4.37 -8.48
N VAL A 19 3.20 3.47 -8.94
CA VAL A 19 1.89 3.20 -8.34
C VAL A 19 2.05 2.66 -6.92
N ALA A 20 2.95 1.70 -6.70
CA ALA A 20 3.20 1.14 -5.38
C ALA A 20 3.77 2.18 -4.40
N ALA A 21 4.73 3.00 -4.84
CA ALA A 21 5.28 4.08 -4.02
C ALA A 21 4.22 5.14 -3.68
N ALA A 22 3.43 5.58 -4.67
CA ALA A 22 2.36 6.55 -4.46
C ALA A 22 1.25 6.01 -3.54
N SER A 23 0.91 4.72 -3.64
CA SER A 23 -0.05 4.10 -2.73
C SER A 23 0.40 4.16 -1.28
N LEU A 24 1.69 3.98 -0.99
CA LEU A 24 2.24 4.04 0.36
C LEU A 24 2.21 5.45 0.96
N VAL A 25 2.35 6.50 0.14
CA VAL A 25 2.21 7.89 0.60
C VAL A 25 0.84 8.14 1.23
N VAL A 26 -0.20 7.47 0.73
CA VAL A 26 -1.56 7.54 1.28
C VAL A 26 -1.75 6.51 2.40
N THR A 27 -1.31 5.27 2.18
CA THR A 27 -1.59 4.15 3.10
C THR A 27 -0.85 4.27 4.42
N LEU A 28 0.39 4.79 4.45
CA LEU A 28 1.17 4.87 5.68
C LEU A 28 0.58 5.85 6.70
N PRO A 29 0.28 7.14 6.37
CA PRO A 29 -0.30 8.04 7.35
C PRO A 29 -1.71 7.61 7.77
N LEU A 30 -2.54 7.14 6.84
CA LEU A 30 -3.86 6.61 7.15
C LEU A 30 -3.77 5.35 8.02
N GLY A 31 -2.89 4.42 7.66
CA GLY A 31 -2.63 3.19 8.39
C GLY A 31 -2.11 3.44 9.80
N LEU A 32 -1.21 4.42 9.97
CA LEU A 32 -0.70 4.83 11.27
C LEU A 32 -1.81 5.43 12.15
N ALA A 33 -2.65 6.31 11.58
CA ALA A 33 -3.77 6.89 12.29
C ALA A 33 -4.79 5.83 12.73
N LEU A 34 -5.14 4.90 11.83
CA LEU A 34 -6.07 3.80 12.13
C LEU A 34 -5.47 2.81 13.14
N ALA A 35 -4.19 2.47 13.00
CA ALA A 35 -3.50 1.59 13.93
C ALA A 35 -3.44 2.22 15.34
N TRP A 36 -3.11 3.51 15.42
CA TRP A 36 -3.10 4.25 16.69
C TRP A 36 -4.49 4.30 17.31
N LEU A 37 -5.52 4.63 16.52
CA LEU A 37 -6.90 4.66 16.98
C LEU A 37 -7.35 3.29 17.51
N LEU A 38 -7.03 2.21 16.79
CA LEU A 38 -7.34 0.85 17.18
C LEU A 38 -6.50 0.35 18.38
N ALA A 39 -5.27 0.81 18.58
CA ALA A 39 -4.40 0.38 19.66
C ALA A 39 -4.68 1.12 20.98
N ARG A 40 -5.02 2.42 20.91
CA ARG A 40 -4.98 3.34 22.08
C ARG A 40 -6.33 3.86 22.52
N THR A 41 -7.41 3.56 21.80
CA THR A 41 -8.75 4.05 22.17
C THR A 41 -9.72 2.91 22.45
N SER A 42 -10.65 3.17 23.38
CA SER A 42 -11.76 2.28 23.71
C SER A 42 -13.05 2.73 23.01
N LEU A 43 -12.99 3.01 21.71
CA LEU A 43 -14.13 3.50 20.95
C LEU A 43 -15.29 2.50 20.95
N PRO A 44 -16.53 2.94 21.25
CA PRO A 44 -17.70 2.12 21.00
C PRO A 44 -17.78 1.82 19.49
N GLY A 45 -18.02 0.56 19.12
CA GLY A 45 -18.04 0.15 17.70
C GLY A 45 -16.65 -0.08 17.07
N ARG A 46 -15.57 -0.14 17.86
CA ARG A 46 -14.20 -0.48 17.39
C ARG A 46 -14.18 -1.69 16.47
N TRP A 47 -14.98 -2.71 16.78
CA TRP A 47 -15.11 -3.92 15.95
C TRP A 47 -15.55 -3.62 14.50
N LEU A 48 -16.42 -2.61 14.32
CA LEU A 48 -16.89 -2.21 12.99
C LEU A 48 -15.76 -1.54 12.20
N LEU A 49 -15.00 -0.64 12.83
CA LEU A 49 -13.82 -0.02 12.22
C LEU A 49 -12.77 -1.09 11.84
N GLU A 50 -12.56 -2.06 12.71
CA GLU A 50 -11.67 -3.18 12.47
C GLU A 50 -12.15 -4.06 11.30
N ALA A 51 -13.46 -4.32 11.22
CA ALA A 51 -14.07 -5.03 10.10
C ALA A 51 -13.92 -4.23 8.78
N MET A 52 -14.15 -2.92 8.80
CA MET A 52 -13.99 -2.06 7.61
C MET A 52 -12.54 -2.01 7.12
N VAL A 53 -11.57 -1.89 8.02
CA VAL A 53 -10.14 -1.92 7.67
C VAL A 53 -9.75 -3.25 7.03
N ASN A 54 -10.31 -4.37 7.52
CA ASN A 54 -9.99 -5.70 7.01
C ASN A 54 -10.84 -6.14 5.81
N LEU A 55 -11.89 -5.41 5.47
CA LEU A 55 -12.83 -5.73 4.38
C LEU A 55 -12.14 -6.00 3.04
N PRO A 56 -11.11 -5.21 2.61
CA PRO A 56 -10.41 -5.45 1.35
C PRO A 56 -9.68 -6.80 1.27
N LEU A 57 -9.35 -7.45 2.41
CA LEU A 57 -8.73 -8.78 2.41
C LEU A 57 -9.75 -9.91 2.16
N VAL A 58 -11.00 -9.68 2.50
CA VAL A 58 -12.07 -10.68 2.40
C VAL A 58 -12.79 -10.57 1.06
N LEU A 59 -12.98 -9.35 0.57
CA LEU A 59 -13.62 -9.12 -0.71
C LEU A 59 -12.72 -9.58 -1.87
N PRO A 60 -13.31 -10.19 -2.91
CA PRO A 60 -12.59 -10.40 -4.16
C PRO A 60 -12.06 -9.05 -4.69
N PRO A 61 -10.77 -8.96 -5.12
CA PRO A 61 -10.19 -7.70 -5.58
C PRO A 61 -10.98 -7.01 -6.70
N VAL A 62 -11.57 -7.81 -7.60
CA VAL A 62 -12.44 -7.31 -8.69
C VAL A 62 -13.68 -6.58 -8.14
N VAL A 63 -14.26 -7.07 -7.04
CA VAL A 63 -15.41 -6.41 -6.38
C VAL A 63 -14.98 -5.07 -5.79
N THR A 64 -13.82 -5.03 -5.14
CA THR A 64 -13.26 -3.78 -4.63
C THR A 64 -13.04 -2.77 -5.77
N GLY A 65 -12.48 -3.21 -6.89
CA GLY A 65 -12.29 -2.36 -8.08
C GLY A 65 -13.62 -1.84 -8.65
N LEU A 66 -14.66 -2.67 -8.69
CA LEU A 66 -15.99 -2.26 -9.13
C LEU A 66 -16.60 -1.21 -8.19
N VAL A 67 -16.50 -1.40 -6.87
CA VAL A 67 -16.96 -0.41 -5.88
C VAL A 67 -16.21 0.91 -6.06
N LEU A 68 -14.89 0.87 -6.27
CA LEU A 68 -14.10 2.06 -6.55
C LEU A 68 -14.56 2.77 -7.83
N LEU A 69 -14.85 2.02 -8.88
CA LEU A 69 -15.36 2.57 -10.13
C LEU A 69 -16.74 3.24 -9.94
N MET A 70 -17.62 2.62 -9.13
CA MET A 70 -18.94 3.20 -8.83
C MET A 70 -18.85 4.48 -7.98
N VAL A 71 -17.89 4.56 -7.07
CA VAL A 71 -17.71 5.71 -6.15
C VAL A 71 -16.87 6.82 -6.80
N PHE A 72 -15.73 6.47 -7.41
CA PHE A 72 -14.73 7.40 -7.93
C PHE A 72 -14.73 7.53 -9.46
N GLY A 73 -15.59 6.80 -10.16
CA GLY A 73 -15.81 7.00 -11.60
C GLY A 73 -16.40 8.37 -11.92
N ALA A 74 -16.35 8.81 -13.17
CA ALA A 74 -16.79 10.14 -13.60
C ALA A 74 -18.27 10.45 -13.25
N ARG A 75 -19.12 9.43 -13.17
CA ARG A 75 -20.54 9.53 -12.77
C ARG A 75 -20.79 9.13 -11.31
N GLY A 76 -19.75 8.74 -10.57
CA GLY A 76 -19.84 8.37 -9.17
C GLY A 76 -19.95 9.61 -8.26
N PRO A 77 -20.45 9.43 -7.02
CA PRO A 77 -20.68 10.55 -6.10
C PRO A 77 -19.40 11.32 -5.74
N VAL A 78 -18.29 10.62 -5.56
CA VAL A 78 -16.99 11.25 -5.25
C VAL A 78 -16.24 11.65 -6.52
N GLY A 79 -16.20 10.78 -7.52
CA GLY A 79 -15.50 11.06 -8.78
C GLY A 79 -16.14 12.23 -9.56
N GLY A 80 -17.45 12.30 -9.62
CA GLY A 80 -18.16 13.43 -10.23
C GLY A 80 -17.91 14.76 -9.52
N TRP A 81 -17.89 14.75 -8.18
CA TRP A 81 -17.55 15.93 -7.39
C TRP A 81 -16.08 16.36 -7.59
N LEU A 82 -15.13 15.42 -7.58
CA LEU A 82 -13.71 15.71 -7.86
C LEU A 82 -13.52 16.32 -9.24
N TYR A 83 -14.22 15.79 -10.24
CA TYR A 83 -14.14 16.32 -11.60
C TYR A 83 -14.76 17.72 -11.70
N ALA A 84 -15.93 17.94 -11.11
CA ALA A 84 -16.61 19.23 -11.15
C ALA A 84 -15.84 20.34 -10.40
N THR A 85 -15.14 20.00 -9.32
CA THR A 85 -14.45 20.96 -8.46
C THR A 85 -13.00 21.21 -8.85
N PHE A 86 -12.28 20.14 -9.23
CA PHE A 86 -10.82 20.17 -9.46
C PHE A 86 -10.40 19.75 -10.87
N GLY A 87 -11.35 19.30 -11.73
CA GLY A 87 -11.03 18.76 -13.05
C GLY A 87 -10.26 17.43 -13.02
N VAL A 88 -10.22 16.73 -11.86
CA VAL A 88 -9.43 15.53 -11.65
C VAL A 88 -10.29 14.28 -11.80
N THR A 89 -9.79 13.30 -12.57
CA THR A 89 -10.36 11.96 -12.69
C THR A 89 -9.41 10.93 -12.09
N LEU A 90 -9.95 10.00 -11.30
CA LEU A 90 -9.19 8.87 -10.76
C LEU A 90 -9.39 7.60 -11.61
N ALA A 91 -10.61 7.37 -12.12
CA ALA A 91 -10.86 6.27 -13.02
C ALA A 91 -10.05 6.41 -14.31
N PHE A 92 -9.51 5.30 -14.80
CA PHE A 92 -8.69 5.23 -16.01
C PHE A 92 -7.40 6.06 -15.99
N HIS A 93 -6.91 6.40 -14.78
CA HIS A 93 -5.67 7.13 -14.55
C HIS A 93 -4.78 6.39 -13.53
N TRP A 94 -3.45 6.54 -13.60
CA TRP A 94 -2.52 5.85 -12.70
C TRP A 94 -2.74 6.20 -11.21
N THR A 95 -3.27 7.37 -10.89
CA THR A 95 -3.63 7.75 -9.52
C THR A 95 -4.78 6.91 -8.98
N GLY A 96 -5.69 6.47 -9.83
CA GLY A 96 -6.72 5.49 -9.46
C GLY A 96 -6.11 4.11 -9.18
N ALA A 97 -5.13 3.68 -9.97
CA ALA A 97 -4.38 2.45 -9.66
C ALA A 97 -3.69 2.55 -8.29
N ALA A 98 -3.09 3.72 -7.98
CA ALA A 98 -2.48 3.97 -6.67
C ALA A 98 -3.51 3.95 -5.53
N LEU A 99 -4.71 4.49 -5.74
CA LEU A 99 -5.81 4.43 -4.77
C LEU A 99 -6.28 2.98 -4.55
N ALA A 100 -6.48 2.21 -5.62
CA ALA A 100 -6.84 0.79 -5.52
C ALA A 100 -5.79 0.00 -4.74
N ALA A 101 -4.51 0.17 -5.08
CA ALA A 101 -3.39 -0.45 -4.40
C ALA A 101 -3.32 -0.04 -2.92
N ALA A 102 -3.56 1.24 -2.60
CA ALA A 102 -3.59 1.76 -1.24
C ALA A 102 -4.66 1.09 -0.38
N ILE A 103 -5.88 0.97 -0.90
CA ILE A 103 -7.00 0.33 -0.21
C ILE A 103 -6.72 -1.15 0.04
N MET A 104 -6.18 -1.85 -0.96
CA MET A 104 -5.85 -3.26 -0.84
C MET A 104 -4.66 -3.53 0.09
N ALA A 105 -3.73 -2.58 0.23
CA ALA A 105 -2.57 -2.67 1.12
C ALA A 105 -2.89 -2.24 2.57
N LEU A 106 -3.93 -1.44 2.78
CA LEU A 106 -4.25 -0.82 4.07
C LEU A 106 -4.28 -1.80 5.25
N PRO A 107 -4.97 -2.94 5.20
CA PRO A 107 -5.01 -3.87 6.33
C PRO A 107 -3.65 -4.49 6.66
N LEU A 108 -2.79 -4.69 5.63
CA LEU A 108 -1.44 -5.23 5.81
C LEU A 108 -0.47 -4.21 6.41
N VAL A 109 -0.78 -2.92 6.31
CA VAL A 109 -0.06 -1.84 6.99
C VAL A 109 -0.58 -1.66 8.42
N VAL A 110 -1.90 -1.65 8.61
CA VAL A 110 -2.53 -1.40 9.92
C VAL A 110 -2.21 -2.48 10.94
N ARG A 111 -2.28 -3.76 10.55
CA ARG A 111 -2.10 -4.89 11.50
C ARG A 111 -0.74 -4.89 12.21
N PRO A 112 0.42 -4.88 11.54
CA PRO A 112 1.72 -4.87 12.22
C PRO A 112 1.97 -3.57 12.98
N LEU A 113 1.51 -2.42 12.47
CA LEU A 113 1.57 -1.15 13.17
C LEU A 113 0.80 -1.18 14.49
N ARG A 114 -0.45 -1.66 14.46
CA ARG A 114 -1.29 -1.80 15.64
C ARG A 114 -0.63 -2.71 16.68
N LEU A 115 -0.20 -3.91 16.27
CA LEU A 115 0.45 -4.85 17.16
C LEU A 115 1.68 -4.22 17.83
N SER A 116 2.50 -3.52 17.06
CA SER A 116 3.70 -2.86 17.58
C SER A 116 3.35 -1.70 18.53
N LEU A 117 2.29 -0.92 18.25
CA LEU A 117 1.79 0.12 19.15
C LEU A 117 1.23 -0.45 20.46
N GLU A 118 0.57 -1.61 20.40
CA GLU A 118 0.03 -2.30 21.59
C GLU A 118 1.15 -2.84 22.52
N THR A 119 2.35 -3.11 21.99
CA THR A 119 3.51 -3.57 22.78
C THR A 119 4.30 -2.43 23.45
N VAL A 120 4.09 -1.18 23.08
CA VAL A 120 4.74 -0.03 23.74
C VAL A 120 4.19 0.15 25.14
N ASP A 121 5.08 0.09 26.16
CA ASP A 121 4.68 0.27 27.57
C ASP A 121 4.16 1.70 27.81
N PRO A 122 2.90 1.86 28.25
CA PRO A 122 2.33 3.19 28.54
C PRO A 122 3.10 3.97 29.61
N ARG A 123 3.85 3.29 30.48
CA ARG A 123 4.66 3.94 31.53
C ARG A 123 5.77 4.81 30.94
N LEU A 124 6.33 4.43 29.78
CA LEU A 124 7.35 5.24 29.10
C LEU A 124 6.76 6.56 28.58
N GLU A 125 5.54 6.49 28.05
CA GLU A 125 4.81 7.69 27.58
C GLU A 125 4.44 8.60 28.76
N GLN A 126 3.99 8.01 29.88
CA GLN A 126 3.68 8.75 31.11
C GLN A 126 4.92 9.42 31.71
N ALA A 127 6.07 8.72 31.77
CA ALA A 127 7.32 9.27 32.22
C ALA A 127 7.78 10.47 31.40
N ALA A 128 7.66 10.39 30.06
CA ALA A 128 7.96 11.52 29.18
C ALA A 128 7.00 12.70 29.42
N ALA A 129 5.72 12.44 29.64
CA ALA A 129 4.72 13.48 29.95
C ALA A 129 5.00 14.16 31.30
N THR A 130 5.41 13.43 32.34
CA THR A 130 5.78 14.01 33.65
C THR A 130 7.02 14.89 33.57
N LEU A 131 7.90 14.67 32.59
CA LEU A 131 9.04 15.54 32.27
C LEU A 131 8.66 16.77 31.44
N GLY A 132 7.34 16.99 31.21
CA GLY A 132 6.82 18.16 30.49
C GLY A 132 6.76 18.02 28.98
N ALA A 133 6.97 16.82 28.41
CA ALA A 133 6.86 16.63 26.98
C ALA A 133 5.39 16.72 26.52
N PRO A 134 5.06 17.55 25.51
CA PRO A 134 3.71 17.62 24.95
C PRO A 134 3.37 16.31 24.19
N PRO A 135 2.07 15.98 24.02
CA PRO A 135 1.63 14.71 23.46
C PRO A 135 2.25 14.34 22.08
N LEU A 136 2.40 15.34 21.21
CA LEU A 136 3.03 15.13 19.90
C LEU A 136 4.52 14.77 20.03
N GLN A 137 5.22 15.34 21.01
CA GLN A 137 6.62 15.03 21.27
C GLN A 137 6.78 13.66 21.90
N VAL A 138 5.88 13.26 22.82
CA VAL A 138 5.82 11.89 23.36
C VAL A 138 5.62 10.89 22.23
N PHE A 139 4.62 11.13 21.36
CA PHE A 139 4.37 10.28 20.21
C PHE A 139 5.60 10.17 19.29
N ALA A 140 6.19 11.30 18.89
CA ALA A 140 7.28 11.30 17.91
C ALA A 140 8.61 10.78 18.47
N ARG A 141 8.89 10.97 19.77
CA ARG A 141 10.19 10.62 20.38
C ARG A 141 10.18 9.33 21.20
N VAL A 142 9.01 8.87 21.63
CA VAL A 142 8.88 7.66 22.45
C VAL A 142 8.07 6.59 21.69
N THR A 143 6.79 6.86 21.41
CA THR A 143 5.87 5.88 20.85
C THR A 143 6.29 5.40 19.45
N LEU A 144 6.52 6.34 18.53
CA LEU A 144 6.84 6.02 17.13
C LEU A 144 8.19 5.28 16.96
N PRO A 145 9.29 5.66 17.64
CA PRO A 145 10.53 4.90 17.59
C PRO A 145 10.40 3.49 18.16
N LEU A 146 9.65 3.32 19.25
CA LEU A 146 9.40 1.99 19.84
C LEU A 146 8.49 1.13 18.95
N ALA A 147 7.56 1.74 18.22
CA ALA A 147 6.71 1.09 17.24
C ALA A 147 7.36 0.93 15.84
N ALA A 148 8.61 1.37 15.64
CA ALA A 148 9.31 1.30 14.36
C ALA A 148 9.36 -0.10 13.73
N PRO A 149 9.51 -1.21 14.47
CA PRO A 149 9.45 -2.55 13.86
C PRO A 149 8.13 -2.81 13.13
N GLY A 150 7.00 -2.40 13.72
CA GLY A 150 5.69 -2.52 13.08
C GLY A 150 5.52 -1.58 11.88
N LEU A 151 6.11 -0.39 11.93
CA LEU A 151 6.11 0.55 10.80
C LEU A 151 6.87 -0.03 9.60
N ILE A 152 8.06 -0.60 9.84
CA ILE A 152 8.89 -1.20 8.78
C ILE A 152 8.22 -2.44 8.21
N ALA A 153 7.66 -3.30 9.06
CA ALA A 153 6.90 -4.47 8.62
C ALA A 153 5.66 -4.08 7.80
N GLY A 154 4.92 -3.07 8.26
CA GLY A 154 3.77 -2.53 7.52
C GLY A 154 4.16 -1.93 6.18
N LEU A 155 5.26 -1.18 6.12
CA LEU A 155 5.82 -0.64 4.88
C LEU A 155 6.17 -1.75 3.89
N ALA A 156 6.88 -2.78 4.34
CA ALA A 156 7.31 -3.90 3.50
C ALA A 156 6.11 -4.70 2.94
N LEU A 157 5.16 -5.05 3.82
CA LEU A 157 3.96 -5.79 3.43
C LEU A 157 3.04 -4.95 2.53
N GLY A 158 2.88 -3.66 2.84
CA GLY A 158 2.10 -2.73 2.04
C GLY A 158 2.68 -2.55 0.64
N LEU A 159 4.00 -2.39 0.53
CA LEU A 159 4.70 -2.27 -0.75
C LEU A 159 4.55 -3.54 -1.59
N ALA A 160 4.79 -4.71 -0.99
CA ALA A 160 4.65 -5.99 -1.67
C ALA A 160 3.22 -6.21 -2.19
N ARG A 161 2.22 -5.88 -1.37
CA ARG A 161 0.81 -5.99 -1.74
C ARG A 161 0.43 -5.02 -2.86
N ALA A 162 0.88 -3.77 -2.77
CA ALA A 162 0.60 -2.74 -3.77
C ALA A 162 1.27 -3.03 -5.13
N PHE A 163 2.50 -3.54 -5.12
CA PHE A 163 3.24 -3.89 -6.33
C PHE A 163 2.59 -5.06 -7.09
N GLY A 164 2.03 -6.04 -6.37
CA GLY A 164 1.34 -7.19 -6.95
C GLY A 164 -0.16 -6.98 -7.18
N GLU A 165 -0.69 -5.73 -7.06
CA GLU A 165 -2.12 -5.50 -7.23
C GLU A 165 -2.54 -5.61 -8.70
N PHE A 166 -3.56 -6.43 -8.94
CA PHE A 166 -4.09 -6.70 -10.27
C PHE A 166 -5.61 -6.49 -10.35
N GLY A 167 -6.36 -7.22 -9.54
CA GLY A 167 -7.81 -7.34 -9.70
C GLY A 167 -8.58 -6.03 -9.52
N ALA A 168 -8.28 -5.26 -8.47
CA ALA A 168 -8.91 -3.98 -8.26
C ALA A 168 -8.43 -2.94 -9.28
N THR A 169 -7.14 -3.00 -9.65
CA THR A 169 -6.56 -2.10 -10.66
C THR A 169 -7.20 -2.28 -12.02
N VAL A 170 -7.22 -3.51 -12.56
CA VAL A 170 -7.78 -3.75 -13.90
C VAL A 170 -9.25 -3.40 -14.00
N THR A 171 -10.01 -3.58 -12.91
CA THR A 171 -11.45 -3.29 -12.89
C THR A 171 -11.73 -1.79 -12.76
N PHE A 172 -10.94 -1.06 -11.98
CA PHE A 172 -11.15 0.36 -11.73
C PHE A 172 -10.56 1.27 -12.81
N VAL A 173 -9.36 0.94 -13.30
CA VAL A 173 -8.63 1.83 -14.20
C VAL A 173 -8.32 1.23 -15.58
N GLY A 174 -8.62 -0.06 -15.78
CA GLY A 174 -8.37 -0.74 -17.06
C GLY A 174 -6.91 -1.08 -17.29
N SER A 175 -6.53 -1.16 -18.58
CA SER A 175 -5.20 -1.57 -19.04
C SER A 175 -4.70 -0.66 -20.17
N ILE A 176 -4.51 0.63 -19.89
CA ILE A 176 -4.11 1.65 -20.86
C ILE A 176 -2.58 1.72 -20.87
N PRO A 177 -1.89 1.42 -22.02
CA PRO A 177 -0.45 1.55 -22.12
C PRO A 177 0.02 2.98 -21.78
N GLY A 178 1.11 3.08 -21.02
CA GLY A 178 1.66 4.36 -20.56
C GLY A 178 0.93 5.01 -19.40
N GLU A 179 -0.31 4.57 -19.09
CA GLU A 179 -1.13 5.24 -18.09
C GLU A 179 -1.54 4.32 -16.93
N THR A 180 -2.10 3.15 -17.22
CA THR A 180 -2.61 2.25 -16.16
C THR A 180 -2.13 0.80 -16.28
N LEU A 181 -1.31 0.50 -17.29
CA LEU A 181 -0.79 -0.81 -17.55
C LEU A 181 0.35 -1.16 -16.59
N THR A 182 0.00 -1.51 -15.35
CA THR A 182 0.97 -1.99 -14.35
C THR A 182 1.52 -3.37 -14.73
N LEU A 183 2.62 -3.78 -14.14
CA LEU A 183 3.32 -5.04 -14.43
C LEU A 183 2.41 -6.28 -14.34
N PRO A 184 1.57 -6.48 -13.29
CA PRO A 184 0.62 -7.60 -13.26
C PRO A 184 -0.42 -7.53 -14.39
N VAL A 185 -0.89 -6.33 -14.73
CA VAL A 185 -1.85 -6.13 -15.84
C VAL A 185 -1.15 -6.38 -17.18
N ALA A 186 0.10 -5.95 -17.35
CA ALA A 186 0.90 -6.19 -18.54
C ALA A 186 1.15 -7.69 -18.78
N ILE A 187 1.51 -8.44 -17.72
CA ILE A 187 1.65 -9.90 -17.80
C ILE A 187 0.35 -10.54 -18.28
N TYR A 188 -0.76 -10.17 -17.66
CA TYR A 188 -2.07 -10.73 -17.99
C TYR A 188 -2.49 -10.42 -19.44
N THR A 189 -2.38 -9.18 -19.88
CA THR A 189 -2.77 -8.76 -21.23
C THR A 189 -1.85 -9.34 -22.30
N THR A 190 -0.56 -9.54 -21.98
CA THR A 190 0.41 -10.16 -22.89
C THR A 190 0.14 -11.64 -23.06
N LEU A 191 -0.22 -12.37 -22.00
CA LEU A 191 -0.60 -13.79 -22.07
C LEU A 191 -1.84 -14.05 -22.93
N GLN A 192 -2.70 -13.04 -23.14
CA GLN A 192 -3.89 -13.18 -24.00
C GLN A 192 -3.57 -13.02 -25.50
N ARG A 193 -2.33 -12.67 -25.88
CA ARG A 193 -1.89 -12.58 -27.27
C ARG A 193 -1.38 -13.92 -27.75
N ALA A 194 -1.61 -14.26 -29.02
CA ALA A 194 -1.21 -15.54 -29.59
C ALA A 194 0.30 -15.85 -29.44
N ASP A 195 1.16 -14.81 -29.55
CA ASP A 195 2.63 -14.95 -29.44
C ASP A 195 3.16 -14.23 -28.18
N GLY A 196 2.34 -14.06 -27.14
CA GLY A 196 2.66 -13.25 -25.96
C GLY A 196 3.48 -13.98 -24.88
N GLU A 197 3.57 -15.31 -24.91
CA GLU A 197 4.20 -16.12 -23.87
C GLU A 197 5.65 -15.71 -23.57
N PRO A 198 6.56 -15.52 -24.55
CA PRO A 198 7.94 -15.14 -24.25
C PRO A 198 8.06 -13.77 -23.55
N ALA A 199 7.24 -12.80 -23.94
CA ALA A 199 7.21 -11.49 -23.32
C ALA A 199 6.60 -11.55 -21.90
N ALA A 200 5.54 -12.33 -21.70
CA ALA A 200 4.94 -12.54 -20.38
C ALA A 200 5.94 -13.20 -19.41
N VAL A 201 6.74 -14.17 -19.89
CA VAL A 201 7.80 -14.80 -19.09
C VAL A 201 8.88 -13.78 -18.68
N ARG A 202 9.34 -12.92 -19.61
CA ARG A 202 10.30 -11.84 -19.26
C ARG A 202 9.76 -10.89 -18.20
N LEU A 203 8.51 -10.44 -18.36
CA LEU A 203 7.82 -9.60 -17.36
C LEU A 203 7.67 -10.32 -16.01
N ALA A 204 7.33 -11.60 -16.01
CA ALA A 204 7.22 -12.38 -14.78
C ALA A 204 8.58 -12.54 -14.07
N VAL A 205 9.65 -12.80 -14.81
CA VAL A 205 11.01 -12.84 -14.26
C VAL A 205 11.39 -11.49 -13.68
N ALA A 206 11.11 -10.38 -14.38
CA ALA A 206 11.35 -9.03 -13.88
C ALA A 206 10.56 -8.77 -12.58
N ALA A 207 9.29 -9.19 -12.52
CA ALA A 207 8.47 -9.08 -11.31
C ALA A 207 9.09 -9.84 -10.13
N VAL A 208 9.54 -11.07 -10.34
CA VAL A 208 10.19 -11.90 -9.30
C VAL A 208 11.47 -11.23 -8.82
N VAL A 209 12.34 -10.76 -9.72
CA VAL A 209 13.60 -10.09 -9.36
C VAL A 209 13.34 -8.85 -8.53
N VAL A 210 12.41 -7.99 -8.95
CA VAL A 210 12.06 -6.76 -8.21
C VAL A 210 11.43 -7.09 -6.85
N SER A 211 10.57 -8.09 -6.79
CA SER A 211 9.94 -8.52 -5.53
C SER A 211 10.98 -9.06 -4.54
N ILE A 212 11.94 -9.87 -4.99
CA ILE A 212 13.02 -10.37 -4.16
C ILE A 212 13.91 -9.22 -3.69
N ALA A 213 14.30 -8.30 -4.59
CA ALA A 213 15.11 -7.14 -4.24
C ALA A 213 14.42 -6.25 -3.19
N ALA A 214 13.11 -6.00 -3.36
CA ALA A 214 12.30 -5.23 -2.41
C ALA A 214 12.21 -5.93 -1.04
N LEU A 215 12.03 -7.26 -1.02
CA LEU A 215 11.97 -8.04 0.21
C LEU A 215 13.31 -8.02 0.95
N LEU A 216 14.42 -8.21 0.24
CA LEU A 216 15.77 -8.16 0.83
C LEU A 216 16.10 -6.76 1.36
N ALA A 217 15.72 -5.71 0.64
CA ALA A 217 15.88 -4.33 1.10
C ALA A 217 15.06 -4.06 2.37
N ALA A 218 13.81 -4.51 2.42
CA ALA A 218 12.94 -4.38 3.59
C ALA A 218 13.53 -5.12 4.81
N GLU A 219 14.00 -6.35 4.62
CA GLU A 219 14.63 -7.14 5.68
C GLU A 219 15.93 -6.49 6.19
N TRP A 220 16.75 -5.97 5.28
CA TRP A 220 17.98 -5.26 5.64
C TRP A 220 17.67 -3.99 6.45
N LEU A 221 16.66 -3.19 6.03
CA LEU A 221 16.23 -2.00 6.76
C LEU A 221 15.71 -2.36 8.16
N THR A 222 14.92 -3.43 8.28
CA THR A 222 14.41 -3.94 9.55
C THR A 222 15.55 -4.30 10.51
N ARG A 223 16.49 -5.08 10.03
CA ARG A 223 17.68 -5.48 10.84
C ARG A 223 18.51 -4.28 11.25
N ARG A 224 18.67 -3.29 10.38
CA ARG A 224 19.43 -2.07 10.69
C ARG A 224 18.71 -1.20 11.73
N ALA A 225 17.40 -1.05 11.64
CA ALA A 225 16.59 -0.31 12.60
C ALA A 225 16.64 -0.94 14.01
N LEU A 226 16.52 -2.27 14.09
CA LEU A 226 16.62 -3.01 15.35
C LEU A 226 18.00 -2.89 15.99
N ARG A 227 19.08 -2.87 15.20
CA ARG A 227 20.47 -2.70 15.71
C ARG A 227 20.73 -1.26 16.18
N GLY A 228 20.15 -0.25 15.54
CA GLY A 228 20.30 1.16 15.90
C GLY A 228 19.51 1.58 17.15
N GLY A 229 18.45 0.85 17.50
CA GLY A 229 17.55 1.16 18.62
C GLY A 229 18.05 0.72 20.02
N GLY A 230 19.23 0.09 20.14
CA GLY A 230 19.84 -0.22 21.44
C GLY A 230 19.06 -1.21 22.33
N LEU A 231 18.07 -1.91 21.79
CA LEU A 231 17.36 -2.98 22.50
C LEU A 231 18.15 -4.29 22.37
N ARG A 232 19.12 -4.46 23.28
CA ARG A 232 19.67 -5.77 23.65
C ARG A 232 18.92 -6.31 24.84
#